data_8fdc3e63ea5dc35ff9d6bcd972e423f0
#
_entry.id   8fdc3e63ea5dc35ff9d6bcd972e423f0
#
_cell.length_a   1.000
_cell.length_b   1.000
_cell.length_c   1.000
_cell.angle_alpha   90.00
_cell.angle_beta   90.00
_cell.angle_gamma   90.00
#
_symmetry.space_group_name_H-M   'P 1'
#
loop_
_entity.id
_entity.type
_entity.pdbx_description
1 polymer ?
#
loop_
_entity_poly.entity_id
_entity_poly.type
_entity_poly.pdbx_seq_one_letter_code
_entity_poly.pdbx_strand_id
1 'polypeptide(L)'
;MKKRFICILLVSLMAIVPTSAAFSDISDSCVAQTASVLSALGIMEGTGENTFSPNTALTRAQFCKLAVTALGFSDVSAYGSYTIFPDVKSTHWAAQYINAAVRHPDLKEQAIIRGYADGTFGPDKAVNFGEACTMLLRMLGYTEADVGPFWPADYVARAQALGLTEGITITDAKSTVTRANAAIMLLNTLGTPLKGEEGGLLLNKVASSTIENGILLETSETDAS
;
A
#
# COMPACT_ATOMS: atom_id res chain seq x y z
N MET A 1 -13.27 -1.37 23.37
CA MET A 1 -12.24 -2.35 23.77
C MET A 1 -11.85 -3.36 22.68
N LYS A 2 -12.23 -3.16 21.39
CA LYS A 2 -11.85 -4.05 20.27
C LYS A 2 -10.67 -3.53 19.40
N LYS A 3 -10.17 -2.32 19.67
CA LYS A 3 -9.17 -1.65 18.82
C LYS A 3 -7.70 -2.03 19.09
N ARG A 4 -7.41 -2.78 20.16
CA ARG A 4 -6.03 -3.19 20.51
C ARG A 4 -5.61 -4.55 19.94
N PHE A 5 -6.51 -5.27 19.27
CA PHE A 5 -6.26 -6.65 18.83
C PHE A 5 -5.50 -6.75 17.50
N ILE A 6 -5.57 -5.75 16.62
CA ILE A 6 -4.92 -5.83 15.29
C ILE A 6 -3.40 -5.71 15.41
N CYS A 7 -2.89 -4.82 16.26
CA CYS A 7 -1.44 -4.77 16.55
C CYS A 7 -0.92 -6.05 17.24
N ILE A 8 -1.74 -6.71 18.06
CA ILE A 8 -1.32 -7.90 18.81
C ILE A 8 -1.31 -9.16 17.94
N LEU A 9 -2.21 -9.28 16.95
CA LEU A 9 -2.23 -10.43 16.05
C LEU A 9 -1.04 -10.40 15.07
N LEU A 10 -0.61 -9.21 14.64
CA LEU A 10 0.61 -9.04 13.83
C LEU A 10 1.91 -9.28 14.63
N VAL A 11 1.90 -9.01 15.94
CA VAL A 11 3.07 -9.25 16.81
C VAL A 11 3.37 -10.75 16.99
N SER A 12 2.39 -11.64 16.92
CA SER A 12 2.65 -13.09 16.99
C SER A 12 3.30 -13.65 15.72
N LEU A 13 3.16 -12.98 14.57
CA LEU A 13 3.87 -13.32 13.32
C LEU A 13 5.31 -12.79 13.30
N MET A 14 5.67 -11.88 14.22
CA MET A 14 6.99 -11.23 14.27
C MET A 14 8.09 -12.03 14.94
N ALA A 15 7.83 -13.23 15.45
CA ALA A 15 8.84 -14.03 16.15
C ALA A 15 9.92 -14.64 15.24
N ILE A 16 9.81 -14.50 13.91
CA ILE A 16 10.73 -15.15 12.94
C ILE A 16 11.02 -14.19 11.76
N VAL A 17 11.14 -12.89 12.00
CA VAL A 17 11.80 -12.05 10.99
C VAL A 17 13.29 -12.23 11.21
N PRO A 18 14.06 -12.79 10.23
CA PRO A 18 15.51 -12.74 10.31
C PRO A 18 15.86 -11.27 10.53
N THR A 19 16.85 -10.99 11.35
CA THR A 19 17.36 -9.66 11.64
C THR A 19 17.76 -8.96 10.33
N SER A 20 16.77 -8.56 9.56
CA SER A 20 16.91 -7.55 8.52
C SER A 20 17.45 -6.33 9.24
N ALA A 21 18.57 -5.82 8.79
CA ALA A 21 19.25 -4.71 9.43
C ALA A 21 18.23 -3.61 9.75
N ALA A 22 18.04 -3.32 11.03
CA ALA A 22 17.08 -2.33 11.45
C ALA A 22 17.46 -0.99 10.80
N PHE A 23 16.51 -0.31 10.18
CA PHE A 23 16.75 1.02 9.60
C PHE A 23 17.22 1.98 10.70
N SER A 24 18.41 2.53 10.55
CA SER A 24 19.08 3.32 11.58
C SER A 24 18.47 4.73 11.76
N ASP A 25 17.69 5.17 10.79
CA ASP A 25 17.07 6.51 10.74
C ASP A 25 15.61 6.53 11.22
N ILE A 26 15.12 5.43 11.78
CA ILE A 26 13.77 5.35 12.37
C ILE A 26 13.87 5.30 13.88
N SER A 27 13.37 6.33 14.56
CA SER A 27 13.30 6.40 16.03
C SER A 27 11.99 5.82 16.60
N ASP A 28 10.90 5.83 15.82
CA ASP A 28 9.60 5.31 16.22
C ASP A 28 9.55 3.78 16.02
N SER A 29 9.32 3.04 17.10
CA SER A 29 9.30 1.58 17.07
C SER A 29 8.18 0.99 16.21
N CYS A 30 7.02 1.64 16.16
CA CYS A 30 5.90 1.20 15.32
C CYS A 30 6.24 1.36 13.83
N VAL A 31 6.83 2.50 13.45
CA VAL A 31 7.32 2.73 12.09
C VAL A 31 8.42 1.75 11.73
N ALA A 32 9.36 1.46 12.63
CA ALA A 32 10.45 0.52 12.40
C ALA A 32 9.93 -0.91 12.14
N GLN A 33 8.99 -1.37 12.96
CA GLN A 33 8.36 -2.68 12.78
C GLN A 33 7.57 -2.73 11.46
N THR A 34 6.78 -1.70 11.17
CA THR A 34 6.00 -1.60 9.93
C THR A 34 6.91 -1.64 8.70
N ALA A 35 8.00 -0.87 8.70
CA ALA A 35 8.97 -0.84 7.62
C ALA A 35 9.63 -2.21 7.41
N SER A 36 9.98 -2.91 8.50
CA SER A 36 10.57 -4.26 8.43
C SER A 36 9.60 -5.28 7.82
N VAL A 37 8.32 -5.25 8.21
CA VAL A 37 7.28 -6.13 7.65
C VAL A 37 7.08 -5.85 6.15
N LEU A 38 6.92 -4.59 5.76
CA LEU A 38 6.73 -4.25 4.35
C LEU A 38 7.95 -4.54 3.48
N SER A 39 9.15 -4.45 4.05
CA SER A 39 10.39 -4.83 3.37
C SER A 39 10.47 -6.34 3.19
N ALA A 40 10.13 -7.13 4.21
CA ALA A 40 10.07 -8.59 4.12
C ALA A 40 9.03 -9.08 3.08
N LEU A 41 7.92 -8.34 2.92
CA LEU A 41 6.92 -8.60 1.89
C LEU A 41 7.31 -8.06 0.50
N GLY A 42 8.48 -7.43 0.33
CA GLY A 42 8.90 -6.84 -0.93
C GLY A 42 8.08 -5.64 -1.38
N ILE A 43 7.24 -5.06 -0.49
CA ILE A 43 6.35 -3.95 -0.84
C ILE A 43 7.09 -2.61 -0.77
N MET A 44 7.89 -2.40 0.29
CA MET A 44 8.54 -1.11 0.55
C MET A 44 9.96 -1.30 1.06
N GLU A 45 10.92 -1.06 0.21
CA GLU A 45 12.34 -1.19 0.52
C GLU A 45 12.91 0.08 1.16
N GLY A 46 14.12 -0.03 1.75
CA GLY A 46 14.92 1.12 2.17
C GLY A 46 15.31 2.03 1.00
N THR A 47 15.79 3.22 1.32
CA THR A 47 16.29 4.22 0.35
C THR A 47 17.80 4.15 0.16
N GLY A 48 18.48 3.39 1.01
CA GLY A 48 19.93 3.16 0.98
C GLY A 48 20.32 2.11 2.01
N GLU A 49 21.61 1.93 2.22
CA GLU A 49 22.11 0.98 3.20
C GLU A 49 21.62 1.38 4.61
N ASN A 50 20.77 0.54 5.20
CA ASN A 50 20.18 0.72 6.53
C ASN A 50 19.39 2.05 6.72
N THR A 51 18.89 2.66 5.65
CA THR A 51 18.07 3.88 5.70
C THR A 51 16.70 3.68 5.10
N PHE A 52 15.68 4.24 5.76
CA PHE A 52 14.27 4.20 5.32
C PHE A 52 13.77 5.56 4.83
N SER A 53 14.33 6.64 5.34
CA SER A 53 13.94 8.02 5.07
C SER A 53 12.47 8.32 5.47
N PRO A 54 12.08 8.09 6.73
CA PRO A 54 10.67 8.08 7.17
C PRO A 54 9.92 9.39 6.89
N ASN A 55 10.62 10.53 6.94
CA ASN A 55 10.04 11.86 6.79
C ASN A 55 9.99 12.36 5.34
N THR A 56 10.51 11.59 4.38
CA THR A 56 10.50 11.98 2.96
C THR A 56 9.10 11.81 2.38
N ALA A 57 8.60 12.86 1.72
CA ALA A 57 7.34 12.82 0.99
C ALA A 57 7.43 11.84 -0.19
N LEU A 58 6.37 11.06 -0.41
CA LEU A 58 6.26 10.20 -1.58
C LEU A 58 5.65 10.94 -2.77
N THR A 59 6.14 10.61 -3.97
CA THR A 59 5.44 11.02 -5.20
C THR A 59 4.24 10.10 -5.46
N ARG A 60 3.31 10.56 -6.30
CA ARG A 60 2.16 9.75 -6.73
C ARG A 60 2.60 8.48 -7.45
N ALA A 61 3.67 8.55 -8.25
CA ALA A 61 4.25 7.38 -8.91
C ALA A 61 4.81 6.37 -7.92
N GLN A 62 5.51 6.83 -6.89
CA GLN A 62 6.03 5.97 -5.82
C GLN A 62 4.91 5.30 -5.05
N PHE A 63 3.89 6.06 -4.63
CA PHE A 63 2.74 5.49 -3.92
C PHE A 63 1.96 4.50 -4.79
N CYS A 64 1.81 4.79 -6.10
CA CYS A 64 1.20 3.88 -7.06
C CYS A 64 1.98 2.55 -7.17
N LYS A 65 3.32 2.60 -7.25
CA LYS A 65 4.15 1.38 -7.22
C LYS A 65 3.86 0.56 -5.96
N LEU A 66 3.87 1.19 -4.79
CA LEU A 66 3.61 0.50 -3.52
C LEU A 66 2.21 -0.17 -3.52
N ALA A 67 1.18 0.53 -4.00
CA ALA A 67 -0.17 0.01 -4.09
C ALA A 67 -0.27 -1.21 -5.02
N VAL A 68 0.35 -1.15 -6.19
CA VAL A 68 0.38 -2.25 -7.18
C VAL A 68 1.13 -3.48 -6.62
N THR A 69 2.27 -3.25 -5.97
CA THR A 69 3.03 -4.33 -5.32
C THR A 69 2.23 -4.95 -4.17
N ALA A 70 1.54 -4.13 -3.36
CA ALA A 70 0.70 -4.60 -2.27
C ALA A 70 -0.57 -5.37 -2.73
N LEU A 71 -0.93 -5.30 -4.00
CA LEU A 71 -1.96 -6.16 -4.61
C LEU A 71 -1.42 -7.52 -5.07
N GLY A 72 -0.10 -7.73 -4.97
CA GLY A 72 0.54 -8.96 -5.43
C GLY A 72 0.77 -9.04 -6.95
N PHE A 73 0.70 -7.90 -7.66
CA PHE A 73 0.99 -7.87 -9.10
C PHE A 73 2.50 -7.97 -9.31
N SER A 74 3.01 -9.19 -9.47
CA SER A 74 4.44 -9.48 -9.51
C SER A 74 5.11 -9.15 -10.85
N ASP A 75 4.41 -9.36 -11.98
CA ASP A 75 4.92 -9.03 -13.31
C ASP A 75 4.08 -7.95 -13.99
N VAL A 76 4.57 -6.74 -13.88
CA VAL A 76 3.94 -5.58 -14.54
C VAL A 76 4.70 -5.12 -15.79
N SER A 77 5.73 -5.85 -16.22
CA SER A 77 6.60 -5.47 -17.34
C SER A 77 5.85 -5.28 -18.66
N ALA A 78 4.84 -6.12 -18.92
CA ALA A 78 3.98 -6.03 -20.09
C ALA A 78 3.22 -4.70 -20.19
N TYR A 79 3.01 -4.01 -19.06
CA TYR A 79 2.32 -2.71 -19.02
C TYR A 79 3.24 -1.52 -19.32
N GLY A 80 4.55 -1.72 -19.47
CA GLY A 80 5.52 -0.66 -19.72
C GLY A 80 5.55 -0.12 -21.16
N SER A 81 4.96 -0.85 -22.11
CA SER A 81 5.15 -0.58 -23.55
C SER A 81 4.25 0.53 -24.13
N TYR A 82 3.29 1.05 -23.36
CA TYR A 82 2.33 2.06 -23.80
C TYR A 82 2.12 3.15 -22.76
N THR A 83 1.39 4.20 -23.13
CA THR A 83 1.05 5.30 -22.23
C THR A 83 -0.48 5.45 -22.13
N ILE A 84 -0.99 5.57 -20.89
CA ILE A 84 -2.39 5.87 -20.62
C ILE A 84 -2.56 7.38 -20.37
N PHE A 85 -1.59 7.98 -19.68
CA PHE A 85 -1.59 9.39 -19.31
C PHE A 85 -0.53 10.15 -20.14
N PRO A 86 -0.86 11.31 -20.70
CA PRO A 86 0.03 12.05 -21.62
C PRO A 86 1.34 12.52 -20.95
N ASP A 87 1.33 12.69 -19.64
CA ASP A 87 2.48 13.10 -18.83
C ASP A 87 3.31 11.92 -18.29
N VAL A 88 2.91 10.67 -18.58
CA VAL A 88 3.65 9.45 -18.21
C VAL A 88 4.19 8.80 -19.49
N LYS A 89 5.42 9.12 -19.84
CA LYS A 89 6.07 8.50 -21.01
C LYS A 89 6.35 7.02 -20.74
N SER A 90 6.35 6.18 -21.78
CA SER A 90 6.72 4.75 -21.67
C SER A 90 8.14 4.53 -21.12
N THR A 91 9.02 5.51 -21.25
CA THR A 91 10.37 5.50 -20.66
C THR A 91 10.41 5.89 -19.19
N HIS A 92 9.29 6.34 -18.61
CA HIS A 92 9.22 6.66 -17.19
C HIS A 92 9.28 5.37 -16.38
N TRP A 93 10.12 5.32 -15.35
CA TRP A 93 10.34 4.11 -14.53
C TRP A 93 9.05 3.52 -13.94
N ALA A 94 8.07 4.35 -13.63
CA ALA A 94 6.79 3.93 -13.05
C ALA A 94 5.71 3.64 -14.09
N ALA A 95 5.96 3.79 -15.40
CA ALA A 95 4.93 3.61 -16.43
C ALA A 95 4.23 2.25 -16.31
N GLN A 96 4.98 1.17 -16.10
CA GLN A 96 4.44 -0.17 -15.94
C GLN A 96 3.49 -0.27 -14.72
N TYR A 97 3.85 0.32 -13.59
CA TYR A 97 3.01 0.29 -12.37
C TYR A 97 1.76 1.15 -12.53
N ILE A 98 1.89 2.35 -13.11
CA ILE A 98 0.78 3.27 -13.37
C ILE A 98 -0.22 2.63 -14.34
N ASN A 99 0.26 2.01 -15.42
CA ASN A 99 -0.59 1.34 -16.38
C ASN A 99 -1.25 0.08 -15.81
N ALA A 100 -0.54 -0.71 -15.01
CA ALA A 100 -1.08 -1.85 -14.31
C ALA A 100 -2.18 -1.43 -13.31
N ALA A 101 -1.97 -0.34 -12.56
CA ALA A 101 -2.96 0.21 -11.63
C ALA A 101 -4.29 0.64 -12.29
N VAL A 102 -4.27 0.83 -13.63
CA VAL A 102 -5.47 1.16 -14.41
C VAL A 102 -6.07 -0.06 -15.10
N ARG A 103 -5.25 -1.00 -15.58
CA ARG A 103 -5.69 -2.02 -16.55
C ARG A 103 -5.37 -3.48 -16.18
N HIS A 104 -4.82 -3.73 -15.00
CA HIS A 104 -4.58 -5.13 -14.63
C HIS A 104 -5.90 -5.92 -14.57
N PRO A 105 -5.97 -7.15 -15.14
CA PRO A 105 -7.20 -7.94 -15.22
C PRO A 105 -7.85 -8.19 -13.85
N ASP A 106 -7.06 -8.38 -12.82
CA ASP A 106 -7.54 -8.64 -11.45
C ASP A 106 -8.27 -7.44 -10.82
N LEU A 107 -8.10 -6.26 -11.38
CA LEU A 107 -8.85 -5.06 -10.96
C LEU A 107 -10.30 -5.09 -11.46
N LYS A 108 -10.64 -6.05 -12.33
CA LYS A 108 -11.91 -6.13 -13.01
C LYS A 108 -12.19 -4.79 -13.73
N GLU A 109 -13.25 -4.08 -13.37
CA GLU A 109 -13.57 -2.79 -14.01
C GLU A 109 -13.15 -1.58 -13.16
N GLN A 110 -12.48 -1.80 -12.03
CA GLN A 110 -12.16 -0.74 -11.09
C GLN A 110 -10.66 -0.43 -11.03
N ALA A 111 -10.22 0.59 -11.77
CA ALA A 111 -8.86 1.11 -11.66
C ALA A 111 -8.58 1.64 -10.24
N ILE A 112 -7.39 1.30 -9.69
CA ILE A 112 -6.94 1.84 -8.41
C ILE A 112 -6.69 3.34 -8.49
N ILE A 113 -6.16 3.77 -9.63
CA ILE A 113 -5.84 5.17 -9.90
C ILE A 113 -6.71 5.71 -11.04
N ARG A 114 -6.97 7.00 -10.94
CA ARG A 114 -7.51 7.82 -12.04
C ARG A 114 -6.61 9.04 -12.21
N GLY A 115 -6.53 9.59 -13.42
CA GLY A 115 -5.87 10.85 -13.67
C GLY A 115 -6.65 12.04 -13.07
N TYR A 116 -6.05 13.20 -13.14
CA TYR A 116 -6.72 14.47 -12.85
C TYR A 116 -7.74 14.82 -13.94
N ALA A 117 -8.54 15.84 -13.68
CA ALA A 117 -9.58 16.28 -14.62
C ALA A 117 -9.02 16.76 -15.98
N ASP A 118 -7.76 17.19 -16.02
CA ASP A 118 -7.02 17.56 -17.24
C ASP A 118 -6.45 16.33 -18.00
N GLY A 119 -6.73 15.13 -17.55
CA GLY A 119 -6.26 13.88 -18.13
C GLY A 119 -4.82 13.49 -17.76
N THR A 120 -4.12 14.29 -16.95
CA THR A 120 -2.75 13.95 -16.49
C THR A 120 -2.76 13.07 -15.25
N PHE A 121 -1.65 12.39 -14.98
CA PHE A 121 -1.44 11.61 -13.75
C PHE A 121 -0.67 12.38 -12.68
N GLY A 122 0.30 13.18 -13.06
CA GLY A 122 1.21 13.89 -12.16
C GLY A 122 2.20 12.95 -11.43
N PRO A 123 3.03 12.16 -12.14
CA PRO A 123 3.85 11.12 -11.53
C PRO A 123 4.81 11.65 -10.45
N ASP A 124 5.38 12.82 -10.66
CA ASP A 124 6.38 13.42 -9.77
C ASP A 124 5.79 14.39 -8.73
N LYS A 125 4.47 14.62 -8.76
CA LYS A 125 3.79 15.39 -7.71
C LYS A 125 3.78 14.60 -6.41
N ALA A 126 3.97 15.27 -5.29
CA ALA A 126 3.78 14.64 -3.98
C ALA A 126 2.33 14.13 -3.86
N VAL A 127 2.17 12.88 -3.43
CA VAL A 127 0.84 12.33 -3.15
C VAL A 127 0.27 12.99 -1.89
N ASN A 128 -0.97 13.47 -1.97
CA ASN A 128 -1.66 13.99 -0.80
C ASN A 128 -2.49 12.90 -0.08
N PHE A 129 -2.91 13.21 1.14
CA PHE A 129 -3.60 12.27 2.01
C PHE A 129 -4.95 11.79 1.43
N GLY A 130 -5.73 12.68 0.82
CA GLY A 130 -6.99 12.31 0.16
C GLY A 130 -6.78 11.37 -1.03
N GLU A 131 -5.73 11.59 -1.81
CA GLU A 131 -5.35 10.71 -2.93
C GLU A 131 -4.89 9.34 -2.44
N ALA A 132 -4.08 9.29 -1.38
CA ALA A 132 -3.63 8.04 -0.77
C ALA A 132 -4.83 7.24 -0.24
N CYS A 133 -5.72 7.85 0.56
CA CYS A 133 -6.95 7.21 1.02
C CYS A 133 -7.79 6.65 -0.12
N THR A 134 -7.90 7.41 -1.23
CA THR A 134 -8.65 6.98 -2.42
C THR A 134 -8.05 5.73 -3.04
N MET A 135 -6.73 5.69 -3.23
CA MET A 135 -6.05 4.51 -3.79
C MET A 135 -6.23 3.28 -2.90
N LEU A 136 -6.04 3.42 -1.58
CA LEU A 136 -6.16 2.32 -0.63
C LEU A 136 -7.60 1.75 -0.58
N LEU A 137 -8.62 2.62 -0.58
CA LEU A 137 -10.01 2.16 -0.63
C LEU A 137 -10.31 1.38 -1.89
N ARG A 138 -9.80 1.83 -3.04
CA ARG A 138 -9.96 1.11 -4.31
C ARG A 138 -9.23 -0.22 -4.33
N MET A 139 -8.07 -0.33 -3.70
CA MET A 139 -7.38 -1.62 -3.51
C MET A 139 -8.23 -2.61 -2.73
N LEU A 140 -9.03 -2.15 -1.77
CA LEU A 140 -9.96 -2.97 -1.00
C LEU A 140 -11.29 -3.24 -1.73
N GLY A 141 -11.48 -2.75 -2.96
CA GLY A 141 -12.69 -2.95 -3.75
C GLY A 141 -13.82 -1.94 -3.50
N TYR A 142 -13.55 -0.82 -2.81
CA TYR A 142 -14.56 0.23 -2.58
C TYR A 142 -14.67 1.13 -3.80
N THR A 143 -15.92 1.32 -4.27
CA THR A 143 -16.28 2.21 -5.38
C THR A 143 -16.79 3.56 -4.87
N GLU A 144 -17.02 4.50 -5.78
CA GLU A 144 -17.65 5.78 -5.45
C GLU A 144 -19.06 5.61 -4.86
N ALA A 145 -19.82 4.61 -5.34
CA ALA A 145 -21.14 4.29 -4.78
C ALA A 145 -21.09 3.83 -3.32
N ASP A 146 -19.96 3.25 -2.88
CA ASP A 146 -19.77 2.77 -1.51
C ASP A 146 -19.24 3.83 -0.55
N VAL A 147 -18.52 4.80 -1.09
CA VAL A 147 -17.82 5.82 -0.31
C VAL A 147 -18.62 7.09 -0.22
N GLY A 148 -19.13 7.58 -1.34
CA GLY A 148 -19.88 8.82 -1.46
C GLY A 148 -19.29 9.78 -2.51
N PRO A 149 -20.06 10.82 -2.90
CA PRO A 149 -19.71 11.69 -4.02
C PRO A 149 -18.75 12.84 -3.66
N PHE A 150 -18.54 13.13 -2.37
CA PHE A 150 -17.75 14.30 -1.96
C PHE A 150 -16.27 13.98 -1.78
N TRP A 151 -15.54 14.00 -2.88
CA TRP A 151 -14.09 13.85 -2.84
C TRP A 151 -13.42 15.17 -2.37
N PRO A 152 -12.40 15.11 -1.49
CA PRO A 152 -11.80 13.94 -0.85
C PRO A 152 -12.45 13.56 0.49
N ALA A 153 -13.42 14.31 0.98
CA ALA A 153 -13.95 14.21 2.35
C ALA A 153 -14.52 12.81 2.67
N ASP A 154 -15.37 12.28 1.80
CA ASP A 154 -15.99 10.97 2.01
C ASP A 154 -14.95 9.85 2.00
N TYR A 155 -13.92 9.97 1.14
CA TYR A 155 -12.85 8.98 1.05
C TYR A 155 -11.96 8.97 2.30
N VAL A 156 -11.62 10.14 2.82
CA VAL A 156 -10.87 10.25 4.09
C VAL A 156 -11.70 9.69 5.24
N ALA A 157 -12.97 10.06 5.36
CA ALA A 157 -13.87 9.56 6.41
C ALA A 157 -14.03 8.02 6.33
N ARG A 158 -14.17 7.47 5.12
CA ARG A 158 -14.29 6.01 4.94
C ARG A 158 -12.98 5.30 5.30
N ALA A 159 -11.82 5.81 4.88
CA ALA A 159 -10.52 5.26 5.23
C ALA A 159 -10.30 5.25 6.75
N GLN A 160 -10.67 6.34 7.44
CA GLN A 160 -10.64 6.44 8.89
C GLN A 160 -11.57 5.42 9.56
N ALA A 161 -12.81 5.29 9.08
CA ALA A 161 -13.78 4.34 9.60
C ALA A 161 -13.33 2.88 9.49
N LEU A 162 -12.56 2.55 8.47
CA LEU A 162 -11.97 1.23 8.26
C LEU A 162 -10.64 1.03 9.01
N GLY A 163 -10.12 2.04 9.69
CA GLY A 163 -8.84 1.97 10.40
C GLY A 163 -7.60 2.10 9.51
N LEU A 164 -7.74 2.43 8.21
CA LEU A 164 -6.59 2.52 7.29
C LEU A 164 -5.60 3.61 7.69
N THR A 165 -6.04 4.58 8.46
CA THR A 165 -5.25 5.73 8.91
C THR A 165 -4.89 5.67 10.40
N GLU A 166 -5.12 4.54 11.05
CA GLU A 166 -4.77 4.37 12.48
C GLU A 166 -3.26 4.47 12.65
N GLY A 167 -2.82 5.21 13.68
CA GLY A 167 -1.39 5.44 13.96
C GLY A 167 -0.76 6.63 13.26
N ILE A 168 -1.51 7.37 12.43
CA ILE A 168 -1.03 8.62 11.82
C ILE A 168 -1.83 9.83 12.29
N THR A 169 -1.21 11.03 12.22
CA THR A 169 -1.80 12.28 12.73
C THR A 169 -2.25 13.26 11.63
N ILE A 170 -2.21 12.85 10.36
CA ILE A 170 -2.65 13.70 9.25
C ILE A 170 -4.17 13.89 9.33
N THR A 171 -4.61 15.15 9.34
CA THR A 171 -6.03 15.52 9.35
C THR A 171 -6.49 16.28 8.10
N ASP A 172 -5.56 16.99 7.45
CA ASP A 172 -5.86 17.72 6.22
C ASP A 172 -5.63 16.82 4.99
N ALA A 173 -6.67 16.64 4.19
CA ALA A 173 -6.65 15.85 2.97
C ALA A 173 -5.62 16.32 1.92
N LYS A 174 -5.18 17.57 1.99
CA LYS A 174 -4.18 18.16 1.09
C LYS A 174 -2.74 17.98 1.57
N SER A 175 -2.55 17.56 2.82
CA SER A 175 -1.20 17.30 3.37
C SER A 175 -0.51 16.19 2.60
N THR A 176 0.79 16.34 2.38
CA THR A 176 1.61 15.32 1.73
C THR A 176 1.79 14.09 2.63
N VAL A 177 1.83 12.91 2.01
CA VAL A 177 2.07 11.64 2.71
C VAL A 177 3.57 11.35 2.70
N THR A 178 4.13 11.15 3.89
CA THR A 178 5.54 10.72 4.07
C THR A 178 5.67 9.21 3.92
N ARG A 179 6.90 8.73 3.78
CA ARG A 179 7.18 7.29 3.71
C ARG A 179 6.72 6.54 4.97
N ALA A 180 6.92 7.13 6.15
CA ALA A 180 6.42 6.54 7.40
C ALA A 180 4.89 6.42 7.40
N ASN A 181 4.18 7.49 7.04
CA ASN A 181 2.72 7.47 6.99
C ASN A 181 2.20 6.49 5.94
N ALA A 182 2.82 6.45 4.76
CA ALA A 182 2.47 5.50 3.71
C ALA A 182 2.67 4.04 4.17
N ALA A 183 3.76 3.75 4.89
CA ALA A 183 4.02 2.42 5.43
C ALA A 183 2.92 1.99 6.40
N ILE A 184 2.56 2.84 7.37
CA ILE A 184 1.48 2.56 8.32
C ILE A 184 0.15 2.34 7.59
N MET A 185 -0.22 3.23 6.67
CA MET A 185 -1.46 3.13 5.91
C MET A 185 -1.53 1.84 5.07
N LEU A 186 -0.42 1.47 4.42
CA LEU A 186 -0.35 0.22 3.64
C LEU A 186 -0.48 -1.01 4.52
N LEU A 187 0.23 -1.07 5.65
CA LEU A 187 0.13 -2.20 6.57
C LEU A 187 -1.30 -2.36 7.12
N ASN A 188 -1.95 -1.27 7.52
CA ASN A 188 -3.35 -1.28 7.93
C ASN A 188 -4.26 -1.80 6.82
N THR A 189 -4.01 -1.38 5.57
CA THR A 189 -4.79 -1.81 4.41
C THR A 189 -4.63 -3.31 4.14
N LEU A 190 -3.41 -3.85 4.26
CA LEU A 190 -3.15 -5.29 4.09
C LEU A 190 -3.94 -6.14 5.10
N GLY A 191 -4.11 -5.66 6.33
CA GLY A 191 -4.87 -6.32 7.40
C GLY A 191 -6.38 -6.01 7.38
N THR A 192 -6.88 -5.23 6.43
CA THR A 192 -8.30 -4.87 6.33
C THR A 192 -9.01 -5.81 5.36
N PRO A 193 -10.20 -6.35 5.71
CA PRO A 193 -10.96 -7.22 4.84
C PRO A 193 -11.30 -6.57 3.48
N LEU A 194 -11.16 -7.36 2.41
CA LEU A 194 -11.63 -6.97 1.08
C LEU A 194 -13.15 -6.82 1.08
N LYS A 195 -13.63 -5.81 0.40
CA LYS A 195 -15.07 -5.61 0.27
C LYS A 195 -15.71 -6.78 -0.48
N GLY A 196 -16.74 -7.39 0.14
CA GLY A 196 -17.51 -8.49 -0.44
C GLY A 196 -16.81 -9.86 -0.40
N GLU A 197 -15.65 -9.97 0.18
CA GLU A 197 -14.94 -11.24 0.40
C GLU A 197 -14.87 -11.51 1.92
N GLU A 198 -15.64 -12.49 2.43
CA GLU A 198 -15.55 -12.88 3.84
C GLU A 198 -14.17 -13.48 4.13
N GLY A 199 -13.42 -12.84 5.04
CA GLY A 199 -12.07 -13.28 5.43
C GLY A 199 -10.97 -13.03 4.41
N GLY A 200 -11.28 -12.46 3.24
CA GLY A 200 -10.29 -12.11 2.22
C GLY A 200 -9.42 -10.93 2.66
N LEU A 201 -8.11 -11.12 2.79
CA LEU A 201 -7.13 -10.07 3.09
C LEU A 201 -6.14 -9.92 1.93
N LEU A 202 -5.74 -8.68 1.64
CA LEU A 202 -4.65 -8.43 0.70
C LEU A 202 -3.34 -9.08 1.19
N LEU A 203 -3.13 -9.13 2.50
CA LEU A 203 -1.96 -9.78 3.10
C LEU A 203 -1.81 -11.23 2.63
N ASN A 204 -2.90 -11.98 2.53
CA ASN A 204 -2.85 -13.38 2.11
C ASN A 204 -2.40 -13.52 0.64
N LYS A 205 -2.81 -12.60 -0.23
CA LYS A 205 -2.41 -12.58 -1.65
C LYS A 205 -0.92 -12.29 -1.80
N VAL A 206 -0.43 -11.29 -1.06
CA VAL A 206 0.99 -10.90 -1.10
C VAL A 206 1.87 -11.99 -0.50
N ALA A 207 1.49 -12.54 0.66
CA ALA A 207 2.25 -13.62 1.30
C ALA A 207 2.37 -14.85 0.40
N SER A 208 1.28 -15.24 -0.28
CA SER A 208 1.30 -16.38 -1.22
C SER A 208 2.25 -16.14 -2.40
N SER A 209 2.21 -14.95 -3.02
CA SER A 209 3.11 -14.61 -4.13
C SER A 209 4.58 -14.53 -3.69
N THR A 210 4.84 -14.09 -2.46
CA THR A 210 6.19 -14.05 -1.89
C THR A 210 6.75 -15.45 -1.65
N ILE A 211 5.93 -16.39 -1.19
CA ILE A 211 6.29 -17.80 -1.00
C ILE A 211 6.60 -18.46 -2.36
N GLU A 212 5.79 -18.23 -3.39
CA GLU A 212 6.01 -18.76 -4.73
C GLU A 212 7.31 -18.24 -5.35
N ASN A 213 7.76 -17.05 -5.03
CA ASN A 213 9.03 -16.48 -5.47
C ASN A 213 10.25 -16.88 -4.60
N GLY A 214 10.10 -17.86 -3.70
CA GLY A 214 11.21 -18.47 -2.97
C GLY A 214 11.63 -17.79 -1.68
N ILE A 215 10.84 -16.86 -1.16
CA ILE A 215 11.01 -16.31 0.19
C ILE A 215 10.15 -17.17 1.13
N LEU A 216 10.75 -18.17 1.77
CA LEU A 216 10.11 -18.99 2.80
C LEU A 216 9.79 -18.12 4.03
N LEU A 217 8.55 -17.68 4.14
CA LEU A 217 7.95 -17.38 5.43
C LEU A 217 7.46 -18.71 5.98
N GLU A 218 8.21 -19.33 6.87
CA GLU A 218 7.74 -20.54 7.57
C GLU A 218 6.52 -20.15 8.42
N THR A 219 5.35 -20.56 7.95
CA THR A 219 4.17 -20.61 8.81
C THR A 219 4.31 -21.84 9.68
N SER A 220 4.66 -21.69 10.95
CA SER A 220 4.57 -22.80 11.90
C SER A 220 3.08 -23.11 12.12
N GLU A 221 2.54 -24.11 11.41
CA GLU A 221 1.38 -24.83 11.85
C GLU A 221 1.77 -25.55 13.14
N THR A 222 1.35 -25.04 14.28
CA THR A 222 1.32 -25.83 15.50
C THR A 222 0.14 -26.77 15.40
N ASP A 223 0.40 -28.00 14.96
CA ASP A 223 -0.50 -29.12 15.18
C ASP A 223 -0.76 -29.23 16.70
N ALA A 224 -1.97 -28.90 17.10
CA ALA A 224 -2.49 -29.24 18.41
C ALA A 224 -3.11 -30.63 18.29
N SER A 225 -2.36 -31.64 18.65
CA SER A 225 -2.86 -32.98 19.01
C SER A 225 -3.24 -33.04 20.50
#